data_01e7ca9358ff22906bff2c554f973a55
#
_entry.id   01e7ca9358ff22906bff2c554f973a55
#
_cell.length_a   1.000
_cell.length_b   1.000
_cell.length_c   1.000
_cell.angle_alpha   90.00
_cell.angle_beta   90.00
_cell.angle_gamma   90.00
#
_symmetry.space_group_name_H-M   'P 1'
#
loop_
_entity.id
_entity.type
_entity.pdbx_description
1 polymer ?
#
loop_
_entity_poly.entity_id
_entity_poly.type
_entity_poly.pdbx_seq_one_letter_code
_entity_poly.pdbx_strand_id
1 'polypeptide(L)'
;MIVNIPVVLFAITVHEYAHGRIALFLGDPTAKMAGRLTFNPISHLDPIGAICLYLFHFGWAKPVPINPRYFKNPRTGNLWVSLAGPAANFGTAFLAGMLIRYFPFQSRLYLGILVSMIFLNIALGLFNLLPIPPLDGSHVLETFLPYKALQQYREIARYAPIILLGVFLADRFLRTGIISGLLSYPVLYIASLFSGLNFLR
;
A
#
# COMPACT_ATOMS: atom_id res chain seq x y z
N MET A 1 4.64 11.81 -16.27
CA MET A 1 4.12 12.34 -14.99
C MET A 1 2.59 12.36 -14.93
N ILE A 2 1.85 12.86 -15.91
CA ILE A 2 0.37 13.00 -15.87
C ILE A 2 -0.34 11.64 -15.68
N VAL A 3 0.15 10.57 -16.29
CA VAL A 3 -0.43 9.22 -16.20
C VAL A 3 -0.30 8.60 -14.79
N ASN A 4 0.73 8.95 -14.05
CA ASN A 4 0.98 8.32 -12.74
C ASN A 4 0.01 8.78 -11.64
N ILE A 5 -0.50 10.01 -11.72
CA ILE A 5 -1.45 10.52 -10.70
C ILE A 5 -2.73 9.70 -10.65
N PRO A 6 -3.47 9.45 -11.75
CA PRO A 6 -4.64 8.59 -11.73
C PRO A 6 -4.32 7.16 -11.25
N VAL A 7 -3.16 6.62 -11.65
CA VAL A 7 -2.75 5.26 -11.25
C VAL A 7 -2.47 5.18 -9.76
N VAL A 8 -1.78 6.15 -9.17
CA VAL A 8 -1.55 6.22 -7.71
C VAL A 8 -2.86 6.36 -6.96
N LEU A 9 -3.74 7.24 -7.40
CA LEU A 9 -5.06 7.42 -6.78
C LEU A 9 -5.89 6.14 -6.84
N PHE A 10 -5.85 5.43 -7.95
CA PHE A 10 -6.53 4.15 -8.10
C PHE A 10 -5.92 3.10 -7.16
N ALA A 11 -4.58 2.98 -7.13
CA ALA A 11 -3.88 2.02 -6.28
C ALA A 11 -4.20 2.22 -4.79
N ILE A 12 -4.19 3.47 -4.31
CA ILE A 12 -4.56 3.84 -2.94
C ILE A 12 -6.04 3.53 -2.68
N THR A 13 -6.92 3.86 -3.61
CA THR A 13 -8.36 3.65 -3.47
C THR A 13 -8.69 2.16 -3.33
N VAL A 14 -8.12 1.31 -4.18
CA VAL A 14 -8.31 -0.15 -4.11
C VAL A 14 -7.77 -0.72 -2.81
N HIS A 15 -6.62 -0.24 -2.36
CA HIS A 15 -5.99 -0.62 -1.10
C HIS A 15 -6.88 -0.31 0.11
N GLU A 16 -7.31 0.95 0.26
CA GLU A 16 -8.17 1.39 1.35
C GLU A 16 -9.55 0.75 1.32
N TYR A 17 -10.12 0.60 0.11
CA TYR A 17 -11.39 -0.12 -0.06
C TYR A 17 -11.29 -1.57 0.40
N ALA A 18 -10.18 -2.25 0.10
CA ALA A 18 -9.98 -3.64 0.51
C ALA A 18 -9.93 -3.78 2.03
N HIS A 19 -9.22 -2.90 2.75
CA HIS A 19 -9.23 -2.86 4.21
C HIS A 19 -10.66 -2.74 4.75
N GLY A 20 -11.40 -1.74 4.30
CA GLY A 20 -12.77 -1.51 4.75
C GLY A 20 -13.71 -2.65 4.39
N ARG A 21 -13.52 -3.31 3.24
CA ARG A 21 -14.35 -4.43 2.80
C ARG A 21 -14.13 -5.68 3.63
N ILE A 22 -12.88 -6.01 3.95
CA ILE A 22 -12.55 -7.14 4.82
C ILE A 22 -12.98 -6.86 6.25
N ALA A 23 -12.80 -5.63 6.76
CA ALA A 23 -13.30 -5.24 8.08
C ALA A 23 -14.82 -5.45 8.18
N LEU A 24 -15.59 -4.99 7.19
CA LEU A 24 -17.02 -5.19 7.12
C LEU A 24 -17.40 -6.68 7.09
N PHE A 25 -16.68 -7.49 6.30
CA PHE A 25 -16.91 -8.94 6.23
C PHE A 25 -16.66 -9.62 7.58
N LEU A 26 -15.70 -9.13 8.35
CA LEU A 26 -15.38 -9.61 9.71
C LEU A 26 -16.31 -9.04 10.81
N GLY A 27 -17.29 -8.22 10.43
CA GLY A 27 -18.31 -7.69 11.32
C GLY A 27 -18.16 -6.25 11.74
N ASP A 28 -17.14 -5.52 11.25
CA ASP A 28 -16.93 -4.10 11.54
C ASP A 28 -17.64 -3.19 10.52
N PRO A 29 -18.74 -2.52 10.87
CA PRO A 29 -19.45 -1.61 9.96
C PRO A 29 -18.85 -0.20 9.91
N THR A 30 -17.79 0.09 10.66
CA THR A 30 -17.28 1.47 10.89
C THR A 30 -16.95 2.18 9.58
N ALA A 31 -16.21 1.51 8.67
CA ALA A 31 -15.86 2.08 7.36
C ALA A 31 -17.08 2.38 6.50
N LYS A 32 -18.08 1.47 6.52
CA LYS A 32 -19.34 1.64 5.79
C LYS A 32 -20.15 2.80 6.35
N MET A 33 -20.30 2.89 7.66
CA MET A 33 -21.05 3.97 8.34
C MET A 33 -20.39 5.34 8.13
N ALA A 34 -19.06 5.37 8.04
CA ALA A 34 -18.30 6.58 7.74
C ALA A 34 -18.32 6.97 6.23
N GLY A 35 -19.04 6.24 5.38
CA GLY A 35 -19.08 6.50 3.93
C GLY A 35 -17.74 6.27 3.20
N ARG A 36 -16.82 5.51 3.85
CA ARG A 36 -15.45 5.28 3.36
C ARG A 36 -15.33 4.03 2.48
N LEU A 37 -16.38 3.21 2.39
CA LEU A 37 -16.43 2.03 1.55
C LEU A 37 -16.85 2.40 0.12
N THR A 38 -16.02 3.17 -0.57
CA THR A 38 -16.27 3.75 -1.89
C THR A 38 -15.05 3.69 -2.78
N PHE A 39 -15.24 3.64 -4.11
CA PHE A 39 -14.18 3.79 -5.10
C PHE A 39 -13.91 5.25 -5.49
N ASN A 40 -14.53 6.22 -4.82
CA ASN A 40 -14.21 7.63 -5.03
C ASN A 40 -12.83 7.95 -4.42
N PRO A 41 -11.80 8.26 -5.23
CA PRO A 41 -10.45 8.50 -4.73
C PRO A 41 -10.37 9.72 -3.79
N ILE A 42 -11.23 10.73 -3.98
CA ILE A 42 -11.25 11.93 -3.13
C ILE A 42 -11.54 11.56 -1.67
N SER A 43 -12.34 10.53 -1.43
CA SER A 43 -12.65 10.06 -0.08
C SER A 43 -11.43 9.50 0.66
N HIS A 44 -10.39 9.08 -0.07
CA HIS A 44 -9.17 8.47 0.46
C HIS A 44 -7.98 9.42 0.46
N LEU A 45 -8.15 10.66 -0.01
CA LEU A 45 -7.09 11.66 0.00
C LEU A 45 -7.02 12.37 1.35
N ASP A 46 -5.80 12.48 1.87
CA ASP A 46 -5.47 13.41 2.93
C ASP A 46 -4.92 14.70 2.29
N PRO A 47 -5.47 15.87 2.58
CA PRO A 47 -5.02 17.12 1.96
C PRO A 47 -3.55 17.43 2.21
N ILE A 48 -3.06 17.18 3.43
CA ILE A 48 -1.66 17.42 3.80
C ILE A 48 -0.78 16.36 3.13
N GLY A 49 -1.19 15.09 3.15
CA GLY A 49 -0.50 14.00 2.46
C GLY A 49 -0.40 14.23 0.95
N ALA A 50 -1.44 14.79 0.33
CA ALA A 50 -1.42 15.16 -1.10
C ALA A 50 -0.46 16.32 -1.41
N ILE A 51 -0.40 17.34 -0.55
CA ILE A 51 0.56 18.45 -0.68
C ILE A 51 1.99 17.93 -0.52
N CYS A 52 2.23 17.07 0.47
CA CYS A 52 3.53 16.45 0.68
C CYS A 52 3.95 15.57 -0.51
N LEU A 53 3.01 14.82 -1.09
CA LEU A 53 3.26 14.03 -2.28
C LEU A 53 3.69 14.89 -3.47
N TYR A 54 3.07 16.05 -3.63
CA TYR A 54 3.40 16.98 -4.71
C TYR A 54 4.79 17.63 -4.50
N LEU A 55 5.07 18.11 -3.27
CA LEU A 55 6.31 18.85 -2.97
C LEU A 55 7.52 17.93 -2.76
N PHE A 56 7.33 16.82 -2.06
CA PHE A 56 8.43 15.95 -1.59
C PHE A 56 8.44 14.60 -2.27
N HIS A 57 7.46 14.29 -3.14
CA HIS A 57 7.25 12.96 -3.76
C HIS A 57 7.00 11.86 -2.72
N PHE A 58 6.59 12.26 -1.54
CA PHE A 58 6.15 11.41 -0.45
C PHE A 58 4.84 11.96 0.13
N GLY A 59 3.87 11.10 0.34
CA GLY A 59 2.58 11.47 0.91
C GLY A 59 1.88 10.26 1.51
N TRP A 60 0.77 10.51 2.14
CA TRP A 60 -0.05 9.46 2.75
C TRP A 60 -1.51 9.65 2.38
N ALA A 61 -2.24 8.55 2.41
CA ALA A 61 -3.69 8.54 2.26
C ALA A 61 -4.38 8.80 3.61
N LYS A 62 -5.62 9.21 3.55
CA LYS A 62 -6.50 9.21 4.71
C LYS A 62 -6.95 7.78 4.98
N PRO A 63 -6.53 7.13 6.09
CA PRO A 63 -6.83 5.73 6.33
C PRO A 63 -8.33 5.49 6.54
N VAL A 64 -8.79 4.31 6.16
CA VAL A 64 -10.16 3.86 6.44
C VAL A 64 -10.29 3.54 7.93
N PRO A 65 -11.32 4.06 8.63
CA PRO A 65 -11.51 3.79 10.04
C PRO A 65 -11.91 2.34 10.27
N ILE A 66 -11.20 1.66 11.18
CA ILE A 66 -11.42 0.27 11.57
C ILE A 66 -11.55 0.19 13.08
N ASN A 67 -12.52 -0.57 13.57
CA ASN A 67 -12.72 -0.80 14.99
C ASN A 67 -12.60 -2.29 15.33
N PRO A 68 -11.44 -2.74 15.83
CA PRO A 68 -11.19 -4.15 16.12
C PRO A 68 -12.13 -4.78 17.15
N ARG A 69 -12.89 -3.97 17.90
CA ARG A 69 -13.86 -4.47 18.90
C ARG A 69 -15.04 -5.23 18.27
N TYR A 70 -15.31 -5.01 17.00
CA TYR A 70 -16.33 -5.74 16.26
C TYR A 70 -15.88 -7.14 15.79
N PHE A 71 -14.56 -7.41 15.79
CA PHE A 71 -14.07 -8.70 15.35
C PHE A 71 -14.26 -9.77 16.43
N LYS A 72 -14.68 -10.98 16.02
CA LYS A 72 -14.75 -12.14 16.93
C LYS A 72 -13.42 -12.41 17.63
N ASN A 73 -12.32 -12.25 16.90
CA ASN A 73 -10.97 -12.29 17.42
C ASN A 73 -10.22 -11.05 16.88
N PRO A 74 -9.97 -10.03 17.71
CA PRO A 74 -9.30 -8.81 17.27
C PRO A 74 -7.93 -9.03 16.65
N ARG A 75 -7.17 -10.01 17.15
CA ARG A 75 -5.81 -10.30 16.68
C ARG A 75 -5.82 -10.85 15.25
N THR A 76 -6.63 -11.86 14.98
CA THR A 76 -6.76 -12.45 13.64
C THR A 76 -7.55 -11.53 12.69
N GLY A 77 -8.53 -10.78 13.21
CA GLY A 77 -9.25 -9.78 12.43
C GLY A 77 -8.32 -8.70 11.89
N ASN A 78 -7.48 -8.12 12.75
CA ASN A 78 -6.47 -7.15 12.33
C ASN A 78 -5.50 -7.71 11.30
N LEU A 79 -5.08 -8.98 11.45
CA LEU A 79 -4.21 -9.64 10.47
C LEU A 79 -4.83 -9.64 9.07
N TRP A 80 -6.07 -10.13 8.95
CA TRP A 80 -6.75 -10.22 7.66
C TRP A 80 -7.02 -8.85 7.05
N VAL A 81 -7.42 -7.89 7.88
CA VAL A 81 -7.61 -6.52 7.42
C VAL A 81 -6.31 -5.94 6.91
N SER A 82 -5.20 -6.04 7.67
CA SER A 82 -3.91 -5.48 7.25
C SER A 82 -3.33 -6.15 5.99
N LEU A 83 -3.59 -7.42 5.77
CA LEU A 83 -3.17 -8.09 4.54
C LEU A 83 -4.04 -7.72 3.33
N ALA A 84 -5.27 -7.25 3.55
CA ALA A 84 -6.23 -7.01 2.47
C ALA A 84 -5.78 -5.92 1.49
N GLY A 85 -5.25 -4.80 1.99
CA GLY A 85 -4.73 -3.70 1.16
C GLY A 85 -3.59 -4.15 0.25
N PRO A 86 -2.48 -4.66 0.80
CA PRO A 86 -1.38 -5.19 0.01
C PRO A 86 -1.82 -6.29 -0.98
N ALA A 87 -2.69 -7.22 -0.56
CA ALA A 87 -3.20 -8.27 -1.43
C ALA A 87 -4.01 -7.70 -2.62
N ALA A 88 -4.82 -6.66 -2.40
CA ALA A 88 -5.56 -5.99 -3.46
C ALA A 88 -4.62 -5.27 -4.44
N ASN A 89 -3.54 -4.68 -3.95
CA ASN A 89 -2.52 -4.09 -4.81
C ASN A 89 -1.82 -5.16 -5.66
N PHE A 90 -1.36 -6.27 -5.08
CA PHE A 90 -0.77 -7.36 -5.86
C PHE A 90 -1.75 -7.95 -6.87
N GLY A 91 -3.02 -8.11 -6.49
CA GLY A 91 -4.09 -8.54 -7.40
C GLY A 91 -4.25 -7.60 -8.59
N THR A 92 -4.27 -6.28 -8.33
CA THR A 92 -4.34 -5.25 -9.37
C THR A 92 -3.12 -5.29 -10.31
N ALA A 93 -1.92 -5.42 -9.75
CA ALA A 93 -0.69 -5.54 -10.54
C ALA A 93 -0.70 -6.82 -11.40
N PHE A 94 -1.15 -7.94 -10.83
CA PHE A 94 -1.28 -9.21 -11.55
C PHE A 94 -2.25 -9.09 -12.72
N LEU A 95 -3.44 -8.51 -12.50
CA LEU A 95 -4.43 -8.30 -13.56
C LEU A 95 -3.89 -7.39 -14.68
N ALA A 96 -3.17 -6.32 -14.33
CA ALA A 96 -2.51 -5.46 -15.31
C ALA A 96 -1.43 -6.22 -16.11
N GLY A 97 -0.68 -7.10 -15.44
CA GLY A 97 0.30 -7.98 -16.09
C GLY A 97 -0.35 -8.97 -17.06
N MET A 98 -1.48 -9.56 -16.66
CA MET A 98 -2.24 -10.46 -17.53
C MET A 98 -2.79 -9.72 -18.78
N LEU A 99 -3.22 -8.46 -18.61
CA LEU A 99 -3.65 -7.64 -19.75
C LEU A 99 -2.50 -7.41 -20.74
N ILE A 100 -1.29 -7.12 -20.27
CA ILE A 100 -0.12 -7.00 -21.16
C ILE A 100 0.15 -8.32 -21.90
N ARG A 101 0.08 -9.45 -21.20
CA ARG A 101 0.44 -10.76 -21.72
C ARG A 101 -0.54 -11.30 -22.76
N TYR A 102 -1.84 -11.13 -22.52
CA TYR A 102 -2.89 -11.76 -23.34
C TYR A 102 -3.64 -10.80 -24.25
N PHE A 103 -3.56 -9.50 -24.00
CA PHE A 103 -4.20 -8.46 -24.79
C PHE A 103 -3.19 -7.37 -25.20
N PRO A 104 -2.18 -7.71 -26.04
CA PRO A 104 -1.16 -6.77 -26.46
C PRO A 104 -1.75 -5.71 -27.39
N PHE A 105 -2.00 -4.52 -26.87
CA PHE A 105 -2.42 -3.38 -27.67
C PHE A 105 -1.20 -2.53 -28.06
N GLN A 106 -1.09 -2.10 -29.33
CA GLN A 106 0.08 -1.36 -29.82
C GLN A 106 0.09 0.13 -29.42
N SER A 107 -0.74 0.54 -28.47
CA SER A 107 -0.77 1.91 -27.98
C SER A 107 0.28 2.12 -26.89
N ARG A 108 1.20 3.08 -27.09
CA ARG A 108 2.19 3.48 -26.08
C ARG A 108 1.53 3.95 -24.78
N LEU A 109 0.38 4.63 -24.88
CA LEU A 109 -0.36 5.10 -23.70
C LEU A 109 -0.92 3.93 -22.90
N TYR A 110 -1.56 2.96 -23.58
CA TYR A 110 -2.08 1.75 -22.95
C TYR A 110 -0.98 0.99 -22.20
N LEU A 111 0.12 0.71 -22.88
CA LEU A 111 1.25 0.00 -22.28
C LEU A 111 1.84 0.80 -21.12
N GLY A 112 2.00 2.11 -21.26
CA GLY A 112 2.49 2.99 -20.20
C GLY A 112 1.61 2.99 -18.95
N ILE A 113 0.28 2.98 -19.10
CA ILE A 113 -0.67 2.90 -17.99
C ILE A 113 -0.52 1.54 -17.28
N LEU A 114 -0.54 0.42 -18.01
CA LEU A 114 -0.46 -0.91 -17.42
C LEU A 114 0.89 -1.15 -16.72
N VAL A 115 1.99 -0.72 -17.32
CA VAL A 115 3.31 -0.80 -16.70
C VAL A 115 3.33 0.03 -15.40
N SER A 116 2.81 1.26 -15.43
CA SER A 116 2.69 2.09 -14.22
C SER A 116 1.81 1.43 -13.15
N MET A 117 0.69 0.80 -13.55
CA MET A 117 -0.18 0.05 -12.62
C MET A 117 0.58 -1.12 -11.97
N ILE A 118 1.36 -1.87 -12.73
CA ILE A 118 2.16 -2.98 -12.20
C ILE A 118 3.16 -2.45 -11.17
N PHE A 119 4.02 -1.50 -11.57
CA PHE A 119 5.08 -1.01 -10.70
C PHE A 119 4.57 -0.32 -9.45
N LEU A 120 3.60 0.58 -9.58
CA LEU A 120 3.08 1.35 -8.44
C LEU A 120 2.32 0.47 -7.46
N ASN A 121 1.51 -0.49 -7.94
CA ASN A 121 0.79 -1.38 -7.04
C ASN A 121 1.72 -2.38 -6.34
N ILE A 122 2.72 -2.95 -7.03
CA ILE A 122 3.70 -3.83 -6.38
C ILE A 122 4.49 -3.04 -5.34
N ALA A 123 5.00 -1.85 -5.70
CA ALA A 123 5.76 -1.01 -4.78
C ALA A 123 4.93 -0.62 -3.54
N LEU A 124 3.67 -0.21 -3.72
CA LEU A 124 2.77 0.14 -2.63
C LEU A 124 2.46 -1.07 -1.74
N GLY A 125 2.19 -2.25 -2.34
CA GLY A 125 1.94 -3.48 -1.60
C GLY A 125 3.15 -3.93 -0.79
N LEU A 126 4.35 -3.97 -1.38
CA LEU A 126 5.60 -4.33 -0.70
C LEU A 126 5.95 -3.33 0.40
N PHE A 127 5.82 -2.03 0.11
CA PHE A 127 6.09 -0.99 1.09
C PHE A 127 5.20 -1.12 2.32
N ASN A 128 3.89 -1.32 2.12
CA ASN A 128 2.96 -1.51 3.23
C ASN A 128 3.16 -2.82 4.00
N LEU A 129 3.80 -3.83 3.41
CA LEU A 129 4.16 -5.06 4.14
C LEU A 129 5.41 -4.93 5.00
N LEU A 130 6.14 -3.81 4.95
CA LEU A 130 7.24 -3.58 5.89
C LEU A 130 6.72 -3.55 7.32
N PRO A 131 7.41 -4.22 8.27
CA PRO A 131 6.97 -4.30 9.66
C PRO A 131 7.30 -3.03 10.46
N ILE A 132 6.96 -1.86 9.90
CA ILE A 132 7.28 -0.54 10.45
C ILE A 132 5.98 0.28 10.56
N PRO A 133 5.54 0.70 11.74
CA PRO A 133 4.38 1.58 11.88
C PRO A 133 4.60 2.92 11.14
N PRO A 134 3.56 3.48 10.50
CA PRO A 134 2.15 3.09 10.52
C PRO A 134 1.72 2.14 9.39
N LEU A 135 2.63 1.37 8.81
CA LEU A 135 2.38 0.48 7.67
C LEU A 135 1.64 -0.80 8.11
N ASP A 136 0.90 -1.42 7.19
CA ASP A 136 0.09 -2.63 7.45
C ASP A 136 0.90 -3.80 8.00
N GLY A 137 2.13 -3.98 7.50
CA GLY A 137 3.05 -5.02 7.96
C GLY A 137 3.36 -4.95 9.45
N SER A 138 3.22 -3.77 10.06
CA SER A 138 3.35 -3.62 11.51
C SER A 138 2.26 -4.37 12.27
N HIS A 139 1.01 -4.30 11.81
CA HIS A 139 -0.11 -5.01 12.39
C HIS A 139 -0.04 -6.52 12.13
N VAL A 140 0.50 -6.89 10.96
CA VAL A 140 0.83 -8.30 10.66
C VAL A 140 1.85 -8.81 11.67
N LEU A 141 2.95 -8.10 11.89
CA LEU A 141 3.97 -8.46 12.87
C LEU A 141 3.39 -8.54 14.29
N GLU A 142 2.61 -7.56 14.73
CA GLU A 142 1.94 -7.57 16.04
C GLU A 142 1.16 -8.85 16.32
N THR A 143 0.60 -9.47 15.27
CA THR A 143 -0.17 -10.71 15.40
C THR A 143 0.70 -11.90 15.83
N PHE A 144 1.97 -11.92 15.52
CA PHE A 144 2.87 -13.03 15.82
C PHE A 144 3.71 -12.79 17.08
N LEU A 145 3.80 -11.56 17.58
CA LEU A 145 4.63 -11.24 18.74
C LEU A 145 4.01 -11.78 20.05
N PRO A 146 4.83 -12.36 20.95
CA PRO A 146 4.41 -12.65 22.30
C PRO A 146 4.21 -11.35 23.08
N TYR A 147 3.41 -11.40 24.16
CA TYR A 147 2.96 -10.22 24.91
C TYR A 147 4.08 -9.24 25.31
N LYS A 148 5.18 -9.75 25.85
CA LYS A 148 6.33 -8.91 26.27
C LYS A 148 6.97 -8.18 25.08
N ALA A 149 7.22 -8.89 23.98
CA ALA A 149 7.78 -8.31 22.76
C ALA A 149 6.82 -7.31 22.11
N LEU A 150 5.51 -7.57 22.15
CA LEU A 150 4.48 -6.66 21.65
C LEU A 150 4.48 -5.33 22.42
N GLN A 151 4.64 -5.35 23.74
CA GLN A 151 4.73 -4.12 24.52
C GLN A 151 5.96 -3.29 24.13
N GLN A 152 7.14 -3.92 24.07
CA GLN A 152 8.37 -3.24 23.63
C GLN A 152 8.25 -2.70 22.21
N TYR A 153 7.68 -3.49 21.29
CA TYR A 153 7.45 -3.05 19.92
C TYR A 153 6.56 -1.81 19.88
N ARG A 154 5.46 -1.77 20.64
CA ARG A 154 4.54 -0.63 20.69
C ARG A 154 5.15 0.62 21.33
N GLU A 155 6.08 0.48 22.24
CA GLU A 155 6.84 1.60 22.80
C GLU A 155 7.71 2.28 21.73
N ILE A 156 8.37 1.49 20.89
CA ILE A 156 9.20 2.00 19.79
C ILE A 156 8.31 2.50 18.64
N ALA A 157 7.21 1.82 18.39
CA ALA A 157 6.27 2.09 17.31
C ALA A 157 5.71 3.52 17.32
N ARG A 158 5.59 4.14 18.51
CA ARG A 158 5.13 5.54 18.65
C ARG A 158 6.04 6.53 17.93
N TYR A 159 7.31 6.22 17.77
CA TYR A 159 8.28 7.09 17.09
C TYR A 159 8.46 6.73 15.61
N ALA A 160 7.97 5.56 15.19
CA ALA A 160 8.18 5.03 13.86
C ALA A 160 7.66 5.96 12.73
N PRO A 161 6.52 6.68 12.84
CA PRO A 161 6.09 7.61 11.80
C PRO A 161 7.10 8.75 11.57
N ILE A 162 7.70 9.26 12.66
CA ILE A 162 8.70 10.33 12.58
C ILE A 162 10.00 9.79 12.00
N ILE A 163 10.42 8.59 12.40
CA ILE A 163 11.60 7.91 11.88
C ILE A 163 11.41 7.64 10.38
N LEU A 164 10.26 7.11 9.99
CA LEU A 164 9.93 6.83 8.59
C LEU A 164 9.99 8.11 7.74
N LEU A 165 9.39 9.19 8.21
CA LEU A 165 9.47 10.51 7.56
C LEU A 165 10.93 10.96 7.45
N GLY A 166 11.72 10.82 8.52
CA GLY A 166 13.14 11.15 8.52
C GLY A 166 13.94 10.35 7.49
N VAL A 167 13.67 9.04 7.37
CA VAL A 167 14.29 8.18 6.34
C VAL A 167 13.91 8.63 4.94
N PHE A 168 12.64 8.97 4.69
CA PHE A 168 12.21 9.49 3.39
C PHE A 168 12.88 10.81 3.04
N LEU A 169 12.97 11.75 3.99
CA LEU A 169 13.62 13.03 3.79
C LEU A 169 15.13 12.83 3.55
N ALA A 170 15.78 11.97 4.33
CA ALA A 170 17.19 11.63 4.12
C ALA A 170 17.41 11.00 2.75
N ASP A 171 16.59 10.05 2.35
CA ASP A 171 16.67 9.42 1.02
C ASP A 171 16.51 10.45 -0.10
N ARG A 172 15.58 11.40 0.07
CA ARG A 172 15.31 12.46 -0.91
C ARG A 172 16.42 13.51 -1.01
N PHE A 173 16.93 14.00 0.13
CA PHE A 173 17.90 15.11 0.17
C PHE A 173 19.34 14.63 0.10
N LEU A 174 19.67 13.51 0.75
CA LEU A 174 21.03 12.95 0.77
C LEU A 174 21.25 11.92 -0.35
N ARG A 175 20.20 11.59 -1.11
CA ARG A 175 20.24 10.61 -2.20
C ARG A 175 20.81 9.26 -1.75
N THR A 176 20.44 8.80 -0.57
CA THR A 176 20.98 7.57 0.03
C THR A 176 20.58 6.31 -0.74
N GLY A 177 19.45 6.34 -1.43
CA GLY A 177 18.93 5.19 -2.18
C GLY A 177 18.47 4.03 -1.31
N ILE A 178 18.24 4.25 -0.01
CA ILE A 178 17.87 3.18 0.94
C ILE A 178 16.53 2.54 0.54
N ILE A 179 15.51 3.37 0.30
CA ILE A 179 14.16 2.88 -0.02
C ILE A 179 14.16 2.24 -1.40
N SER A 180 14.77 2.90 -2.38
CA SER A 180 14.88 2.35 -3.74
C SER A 180 15.73 1.08 -3.75
N GLY A 181 16.84 1.01 -3.02
CA GLY A 181 17.67 -0.18 -2.91
C GLY A 181 16.93 -1.37 -2.29
N LEU A 182 16.08 -1.11 -1.29
CA LEU A 182 15.29 -2.15 -0.63
C LEU A 182 14.18 -2.70 -1.54
N LEU A 183 13.50 -1.84 -2.28
CA LEU A 183 12.29 -2.20 -3.02
C LEU A 183 12.52 -2.49 -4.50
N SER A 184 13.57 -1.94 -5.13
CA SER A 184 13.75 -2.04 -6.59
C SER A 184 13.81 -3.48 -7.09
N TYR A 185 14.68 -4.31 -6.50
CA TYR A 185 14.82 -5.69 -6.95
C TYR A 185 13.53 -6.53 -6.79
N PRO A 186 12.87 -6.57 -5.61
CA PRO A 186 11.60 -7.27 -5.47
C PRO A 186 10.51 -6.75 -6.43
N VAL A 187 10.42 -5.43 -6.62
CA VAL A 187 9.45 -4.81 -7.54
C VAL A 187 9.71 -5.27 -8.98
N LEU A 188 10.96 -5.17 -9.46
CA LEU A 188 11.34 -5.58 -10.80
C LEU A 188 11.10 -7.08 -11.04
N TYR A 189 11.44 -7.90 -10.06
CA TYR A 189 11.24 -9.35 -10.12
C TYR A 189 9.76 -9.73 -10.26
N ILE A 190 8.91 -9.20 -9.35
CA ILE A 190 7.46 -9.49 -9.37
C ILE A 190 6.80 -8.90 -10.63
N ALA A 191 7.21 -7.69 -11.05
CA ALA A 191 6.72 -7.07 -12.28
C ALA A 191 7.04 -7.92 -13.51
N SER A 192 8.27 -8.46 -13.60
CA SER A 192 8.67 -9.38 -14.67
C SER A 192 7.84 -10.66 -14.66
N LEU A 193 7.62 -11.23 -13.46
CA LEU A 193 6.81 -12.44 -13.30
C LEU A 193 5.36 -12.23 -13.76
N PHE A 194 4.72 -11.12 -13.38
CA PHE A 194 3.33 -10.85 -13.72
C PHE A 194 3.13 -10.49 -15.18
N SER A 195 3.98 -9.65 -15.74
CA SER A 195 3.84 -9.16 -17.12
C SER A 195 4.41 -10.11 -18.19
N GLY A 196 5.36 -10.96 -17.81
CA GLY A 196 6.17 -11.73 -18.76
C GLY A 196 7.23 -10.89 -19.50
N LEU A 197 7.34 -9.60 -19.17
CA LEU A 197 8.41 -8.73 -19.66
C LEU A 197 9.65 -8.85 -18.77
N ASN A 198 10.85 -8.71 -19.35
CA ASN A 198 12.08 -8.77 -18.56
C ASN A 198 12.51 -7.34 -18.16
N PHE A 199 12.33 -6.99 -16.89
CA PHE A 199 12.75 -5.71 -16.30
C PHE A 199 14.07 -5.79 -15.51
N LEU A 200 14.70 -6.98 -15.46
CA LEU A 200 15.93 -7.22 -14.68
C LEU A 200 17.22 -7.04 -15.51
N ARG A 201 17.08 -6.70 -16.81
CA ARG A 201 18.20 -6.48 -17.73
C ARG A 201 18.60 -5.02 -17.78
#